data_a7c6dfa7c955761c0f40546d2da3530c
#
_entry.id   a7c6dfa7c955761c0f40546d2da3530c
#
_cell.length_a   1.000
_cell.length_b   1.000
_cell.length_c   1.000
_cell.angle_alpha   90.00
_cell.angle_beta   90.00
_cell.angle_gamma   90.00
#
_symmetry.space_group_name_H-M   'P 1'
#
loop_
_entity.id
_entity.type
_entity.pdbx_description
1 polymer ?
#
loop_
_entity_poly.entity_id
_entity_poly.type
_entity_poly.pdbx_seq_one_letter_code
_entity_poly.pdbx_strand_id
1 'polypeptide(L)'
;MNKLSKIAMNAIAMGVFAACLAVTSSQAMGQQAAQPVENQDAKDIKAYALDQPKFEQITASFGEIAACRRQNRAPWDQLTADPAYADASLTEKAKMMDAQVGQCTGLLKKHSFTTRDYLISIDVLSRSEQVSLMKKRNMTAAAGKAAEALNPASIAFTDAHYEEIEKWRQSIRAQAQASQQAPQAQPQQ
;
A
#
# COMPACT_ATOMS: atom_id res chain seq x y z
N MET A 1 -15.41 6.62 -45.82
CA MET A 1 -16.33 6.36 -44.68
C MET A 1 -15.49 5.77 -43.55
N ASN A 2 -15.15 6.65 -42.58
CA ASN A 2 -14.21 6.33 -41.49
C ASN A 2 -14.94 5.67 -40.33
N LYS A 3 -14.57 4.46 -40.00
CA LYS A 3 -14.94 3.84 -38.70
C LYS A 3 -13.78 4.03 -37.73
N LEU A 4 -13.90 5.04 -36.87
CA LEU A 4 -13.05 5.26 -35.70
C LEU A 4 -13.31 4.14 -34.68
N SER A 5 -12.32 3.29 -34.49
CA SER A 5 -12.30 2.27 -33.44
C SER A 5 -12.05 2.97 -32.10
N LYS A 6 -13.04 2.91 -31.22
CA LYS A 6 -12.92 3.39 -29.82
C LYS A 6 -12.06 2.42 -29.04
N ILE A 7 -10.82 2.78 -28.80
CA ILE A 7 -9.95 2.11 -27.83
C ILE A 7 -10.41 2.56 -26.44
N ALA A 8 -11.09 1.65 -25.75
CA ALA A 8 -11.38 1.82 -24.32
C ALA A 8 -10.10 1.64 -23.54
N MET A 9 -9.50 2.74 -23.08
CA MET A 9 -8.43 2.73 -22.09
C MET A 9 -9.04 2.34 -20.74
N ASN A 10 -8.87 1.09 -20.33
CA ASN A 10 -9.10 0.69 -18.94
C ASN A 10 -7.99 1.28 -18.08
N ALA A 11 -8.28 2.43 -17.47
CA ALA A 11 -7.47 3.00 -16.41
C ALA A 11 -7.56 2.09 -15.20
N ILE A 12 -6.45 1.43 -14.87
CA ILE A 12 -6.30 0.73 -13.58
C ILE A 12 -6.24 1.82 -12.53
N ALA A 13 -7.37 2.02 -11.86
CA ALA A 13 -7.48 2.91 -10.71
C ALA A 13 -6.64 2.33 -9.56
N MET A 14 -5.42 2.83 -9.41
CA MET A 14 -4.77 2.84 -8.10
C MET A 14 -5.60 3.78 -7.23
N GLY A 15 -6.36 3.21 -6.30
CA GLY A 15 -7.14 3.97 -5.32
C GLY A 15 -6.22 4.85 -4.50
N VAL A 16 -6.08 6.10 -4.90
CA VAL A 16 -5.52 7.16 -4.08
C VAL A 16 -6.60 7.56 -3.10
N PHE A 17 -6.39 7.28 -1.83
CA PHE A 17 -7.23 7.76 -0.73
C PHE A 17 -7.21 9.29 -0.72
N ALA A 18 -8.25 9.91 -1.27
CA ALA A 18 -8.59 11.29 -1.03
C ALA A 18 -9.67 11.31 0.05
N ALA A 19 -9.29 11.54 1.31
CA ALA A 19 -10.24 11.83 2.38
C ALA A 19 -10.75 13.26 2.18
N CYS A 20 -11.98 13.42 1.67
CA CYS A 20 -12.71 14.67 1.67
C CYS A 20 -13.19 14.97 3.09
N LEU A 21 -12.69 16.05 3.68
CA LEU A 21 -13.23 16.70 4.88
C LEU A 21 -14.52 17.43 4.48
N ALA A 22 -15.66 16.84 4.78
CA ALA A 22 -16.94 17.58 4.82
C ALA A 22 -17.16 18.04 6.27
N VAL A 23 -17.00 19.33 6.53
CA VAL A 23 -17.41 19.99 7.77
C VAL A 23 -18.87 20.34 7.62
N THR A 24 -19.75 19.66 8.35
CA THR A 24 -21.12 20.13 8.64
C THR A 24 -21.25 20.42 10.12
N SER A 25 -21.36 21.69 10.45
CA SER A 25 -21.72 22.20 11.76
C SER A 25 -23.23 22.01 11.99
N SER A 26 -23.62 21.34 13.10
CA SER A 26 -24.87 21.66 13.82
C SER A 26 -24.96 20.95 15.18
N GLN A 27 -25.08 21.82 16.20
CA GLN A 27 -25.86 21.75 17.44
C GLN A 27 -25.32 20.93 18.61
N ALA A 28 -25.08 21.73 19.64
CA ALA A 28 -24.71 21.40 21.00
C ALA A 28 -25.80 20.58 21.70
N MET A 29 -25.41 19.44 22.27
CA MET A 29 -25.91 18.90 23.53
C MET A 29 -24.81 18.05 24.14
N GLY A 30 -24.46 18.33 25.39
CA GLY A 30 -23.42 17.78 26.24
C GLY A 30 -22.99 16.32 25.96
N GLN A 31 -22.09 16.13 25.05
CA GLN A 31 -21.29 14.92 24.99
C GLN A 31 -19.92 15.29 25.57
N GLN A 32 -19.59 14.69 26.72
CA GLN A 32 -18.20 14.55 27.12
C GLN A 32 -17.42 14.15 25.86
N ALA A 33 -16.53 15.04 25.42
CA ALA A 33 -15.66 14.78 24.29
C ALA A 33 -14.90 13.49 24.60
N ALA A 34 -15.34 12.40 24.01
CA ALA A 34 -14.56 11.17 23.98
C ALA A 34 -13.18 11.60 23.44
N GLN A 35 -12.15 11.48 24.27
CA GLN A 35 -10.79 11.69 23.82
C GLN A 35 -10.62 10.85 22.56
N PRO A 36 -10.11 11.42 21.45
CA PRO A 36 -9.91 10.65 20.23
C PRO A 36 -9.04 9.46 20.62
N VAL A 37 -9.61 8.25 20.48
CA VAL A 37 -8.83 7.01 20.65
C VAL A 37 -7.70 7.11 19.65
N GLU A 38 -6.52 7.38 20.16
CA GLU A 38 -5.33 7.58 19.33
C GLU A 38 -5.15 6.29 18.53
N ASN A 39 -5.30 6.41 17.23
CA ASN A 39 -5.33 5.25 16.34
C ASN A 39 -4.00 4.48 16.48
N GLN A 40 -4.06 3.26 16.99
CA GLN A 40 -2.89 2.41 17.23
C GLN A 40 -2.05 2.25 15.95
N ASP A 41 -2.67 2.17 14.79
CA ASP A 41 -1.96 2.08 13.52
C ASP A 41 -1.12 3.34 13.25
N ALA A 42 -1.64 4.53 13.61
CA ALA A 42 -0.89 5.79 13.48
C ALA A 42 0.35 5.83 14.39
N LYS A 43 0.23 5.31 15.62
CA LYS A 43 1.37 5.18 16.54
C LYS A 43 2.44 4.24 15.99
N ASP A 44 2.03 3.09 15.51
CA ASP A 44 2.94 2.06 15.01
C ASP A 44 3.63 2.50 13.72
N ILE A 45 2.91 3.17 12.82
CA ILE A 45 3.48 3.79 11.62
C ILE A 45 4.52 4.84 11.98
N LYS A 46 4.21 5.72 12.95
CA LYS A 46 5.12 6.76 13.42
C LYS A 46 6.34 6.19 14.17
N ALA A 47 6.18 5.07 14.86
CA ALA A 47 7.26 4.39 15.54
C ALA A 47 8.17 3.60 14.61
N TYR A 48 7.66 3.17 13.44
CA TYR A 48 8.40 2.32 12.52
C TYR A 48 9.55 3.08 11.86
N ALA A 49 10.78 2.67 12.17
CA ALA A 49 12.00 3.19 11.53
C ALA A 49 12.40 2.26 10.38
N LEU A 50 12.36 2.77 9.16
CA LEU A 50 12.84 2.07 7.95
C LEU A 50 14.36 2.19 7.87
N ASP A 51 15.02 1.07 7.56
CA ASP A 51 16.46 0.97 7.35
C ASP A 51 16.75 -0.02 6.21
N GLN A 52 18.02 -0.17 5.81
CA GLN A 52 18.41 -1.04 4.71
C GLN A 52 18.00 -2.50 4.92
N PRO A 53 18.23 -3.15 6.08
CA PRO A 53 17.80 -4.52 6.32
C PRO A 53 16.28 -4.70 6.18
N LYS A 54 15.48 -3.75 6.69
CA LYS A 54 14.02 -3.80 6.55
C LYS A 54 13.58 -3.59 5.11
N PHE A 55 14.23 -2.71 4.37
CA PHE A 55 13.94 -2.52 2.95
C PHE A 55 14.21 -3.79 2.15
N GLU A 56 15.32 -4.49 2.42
CA GLU A 56 15.64 -5.78 1.80
C GLU A 56 14.59 -6.84 2.15
N GLN A 57 14.15 -6.92 3.42
CA GLN A 57 13.07 -7.81 3.83
C GLN A 57 11.75 -7.50 3.12
N ILE A 58 11.40 -6.20 2.98
CA ILE A 58 10.20 -5.75 2.26
C ILE A 58 10.26 -6.19 0.80
N THR A 59 11.38 -5.93 0.12
CA THR A 59 11.52 -6.22 -1.31
C THR A 59 11.46 -7.72 -1.60
N ALA A 60 12.10 -8.54 -0.77
CA ALA A 60 12.08 -9.99 -0.87
C ALA A 60 10.68 -10.55 -0.62
N SER A 61 10.04 -10.16 0.48
CA SER A 61 8.67 -10.62 0.82
C SER A 61 7.64 -10.16 -0.21
N PHE A 62 7.75 -8.93 -0.73
CA PHE A 62 6.84 -8.41 -1.74
C PHE A 62 6.87 -9.25 -3.01
N GLY A 63 8.05 -9.67 -3.46
CA GLY A 63 8.20 -10.55 -4.62
C GLY A 63 7.46 -11.89 -4.46
N GLU A 64 7.62 -12.54 -3.29
CA GLU A 64 6.96 -13.81 -2.99
C GLU A 64 5.44 -13.65 -2.89
N ILE A 65 4.97 -12.63 -2.18
CA ILE A 65 3.52 -12.33 -2.07
C ILE A 65 2.93 -12.02 -3.45
N ALA A 66 3.59 -11.23 -4.27
CA ALA A 66 3.13 -10.91 -5.62
C ALA A 66 3.06 -12.16 -6.51
N ALA A 67 4.02 -13.08 -6.40
CA ALA A 67 4.01 -14.36 -7.11
C ALA A 67 2.84 -15.24 -6.65
N CYS A 68 2.66 -15.38 -5.34
CA CYS A 68 1.55 -16.13 -4.76
C CYS A 68 0.19 -15.55 -5.17
N ARG A 69 0.03 -14.22 -5.16
CA ARG A 69 -1.18 -13.54 -5.60
C ARG A 69 -1.53 -13.85 -7.06
N ARG A 70 -0.54 -13.89 -7.94
CA ARG A 70 -0.77 -14.24 -9.35
C ARG A 70 -1.33 -15.66 -9.52
N GLN A 71 -0.86 -16.60 -8.70
CA GLN A 71 -1.31 -17.99 -8.71
C GLN A 71 -2.69 -18.18 -8.05
N ASN A 72 -3.04 -17.31 -7.11
CA ASN A 72 -4.25 -17.39 -6.29
C ASN A 72 -5.10 -16.12 -6.43
N ARG A 73 -5.41 -15.74 -7.66
CA ARG A 73 -6.00 -14.44 -7.98
C ARG A 73 -7.39 -14.25 -7.38
N ALA A 74 -8.27 -15.26 -7.52
CA ALA A 74 -9.67 -15.13 -7.12
C ALA A 74 -9.87 -14.77 -5.63
N PRO A 75 -9.21 -15.41 -4.63
CA PRO A 75 -9.31 -15.01 -3.25
C PRO A 75 -8.83 -13.57 -2.99
N TRP A 76 -7.79 -13.11 -3.69
CA TRP A 76 -7.30 -11.74 -3.56
C TRP A 76 -8.27 -10.72 -4.15
N ASP A 77 -8.86 -11.03 -5.31
CA ASP A 77 -9.83 -10.15 -5.95
C ASP A 77 -11.10 -10.04 -5.08
N GLN A 78 -11.54 -11.14 -4.47
CA GLN A 78 -12.65 -11.15 -3.51
C GLN A 78 -12.34 -10.31 -2.27
N LEU A 79 -11.15 -10.48 -1.66
CA LEU A 79 -10.71 -9.71 -0.51
C LEU A 79 -10.67 -8.20 -0.80
N THR A 80 -10.09 -7.83 -1.93
CA THR A 80 -9.94 -6.40 -2.29
C THR A 80 -11.23 -5.76 -2.77
N ALA A 81 -12.23 -6.54 -3.16
CA ALA A 81 -13.57 -6.07 -3.53
C ALA A 81 -14.47 -5.88 -2.29
N ASP A 82 -14.09 -6.41 -1.12
CA ASP A 82 -14.86 -6.27 0.11
C ASP A 82 -14.75 -4.83 0.66
N PRO A 83 -15.85 -4.07 0.76
CA PRO A 83 -15.83 -2.73 1.35
C PRO A 83 -15.30 -2.72 2.78
N ALA A 84 -15.58 -3.76 3.57
CA ALA A 84 -15.08 -3.88 4.93
C ALA A 84 -13.55 -3.93 4.98
N TYR A 85 -12.90 -4.53 3.98
CA TYR A 85 -11.44 -4.53 3.88
C TYR A 85 -10.88 -3.13 3.58
N ALA A 86 -11.55 -2.35 2.74
CA ALA A 86 -11.08 -1.00 2.39
C ALA A 86 -10.99 -0.10 3.63
N ASP A 87 -12.01 -0.15 4.50
CA ASP A 87 -12.16 0.73 5.67
C ASP A 87 -11.53 0.17 6.96
N ALA A 88 -11.06 -1.08 6.94
CA ALA A 88 -10.50 -1.77 8.10
C ALA A 88 -9.17 -1.14 8.58
N SER A 89 -8.91 -1.23 9.89
CA SER A 89 -7.58 -0.98 10.48
C SER A 89 -6.53 -1.96 9.93
N LEU A 90 -5.24 -1.64 10.06
CA LEU A 90 -4.17 -2.56 9.63
C LEU A 90 -4.24 -3.91 10.36
N THR A 91 -4.65 -3.89 11.62
CA THR A 91 -4.85 -5.12 12.39
C THR A 91 -6.00 -5.99 11.81
N GLU A 92 -7.11 -5.37 11.44
CA GLU A 92 -8.25 -6.06 10.84
C GLU A 92 -7.93 -6.53 9.42
N LYS A 93 -7.27 -5.68 8.62
CA LYS A 93 -6.76 -6.07 7.29
C LYS A 93 -5.86 -7.29 7.36
N ALA A 94 -4.95 -7.33 8.33
CA ALA A 94 -4.07 -8.48 8.53
C ALA A 94 -4.86 -9.75 8.84
N LYS A 95 -5.85 -9.69 9.74
CA LYS A 95 -6.72 -10.82 10.06
C LYS A 95 -7.51 -11.31 8.83
N MET A 96 -8.08 -10.39 8.06
CA MET A 96 -8.82 -10.73 6.84
C MET A 96 -7.91 -11.38 5.80
N MET A 97 -6.70 -10.86 5.61
CA MET A 97 -5.69 -11.46 4.72
C MET A 97 -5.30 -12.86 5.20
N ASP A 98 -5.03 -13.05 6.48
CA ASP A 98 -4.65 -14.36 7.03
C ASP A 98 -5.78 -15.39 6.88
N ALA A 99 -7.03 -14.96 7.03
CA ALA A 99 -8.19 -15.82 6.87
C ALA A 99 -8.44 -16.21 5.40
N GLN A 100 -8.30 -15.28 4.47
CA GLN A 100 -8.73 -15.47 3.08
C GLN A 100 -7.60 -15.87 2.15
N VAL A 101 -6.37 -15.37 2.39
CA VAL A 101 -5.19 -15.63 1.57
C VAL A 101 -3.99 -16.13 2.39
N GLY A 102 -4.27 -16.83 3.49
CA GLY A 102 -3.29 -17.30 4.48
C GLY A 102 -2.13 -18.12 3.90
N GLN A 103 -2.36 -18.83 2.78
CA GLN A 103 -1.28 -19.52 2.06
C GLN A 103 -0.22 -18.54 1.52
N CYS A 104 -0.62 -17.32 1.13
CA CYS A 104 0.31 -16.29 0.69
C CYS A 104 0.91 -15.53 1.87
N THR A 105 0.09 -15.11 2.86
CA THR A 105 0.61 -14.39 4.02
C THR A 105 1.54 -15.26 4.87
N GLY A 106 1.36 -16.58 4.85
CA GLY A 106 2.26 -17.54 5.50
C GLY A 106 3.71 -17.45 5.01
N LEU A 107 3.95 -16.98 3.79
CA LEU A 107 5.30 -16.76 3.25
C LEU A 107 6.06 -15.65 3.99
N LEU A 108 5.35 -14.69 4.57
CA LEU A 108 5.93 -13.56 5.32
C LEU A 108 6.79 -14.01 6.50
N LYS A 109 6.48 -15.18 7.11
CA LYS A 109 7.23 -15.75 8.22
C LYS A 109 8.69 -16.04 7.85
N LYS A 110 8.97 -16.36 6.58
CA LYS A 110 10.36 -16.59 6.10
C LYS A 110 11.20 -15.31 6.18
N HIS A 111 10.54 -14.17 6.15
CA HIS A 111 11.14 -12.84 6.20
C HIS A 111 10.94 -12.19 7.58
N SER A 112 10.60 -12.98 8.62
CA SER A 112 10.37 -12.50 9.98
C SER A 112 9.28 -11.42 10.11
N PHE A 113 8.29 -11.42 9.19
CA PHE A 113 7.12 -10.56 9.26
C PHE A 113 5.90 -11.32 9.77
N THR A 114 5.11 -10.66 10.61
CA THR A 114 3.67 -10.91 10.68
C THR A 114 2.97 -10.20 9.51
N THR A 115 1.74 -10.60 9.17
CA THR A 115 0.97 -9.91 8.14
C THR A 115 0.76 -8.43 8.48
N ARG A 116 0.54 -8.11 9.77
CA ARG A 116 0.39 -6.74 10.24
C ARG A 116 1.69 -5.92 10.08
N ASP A 117 2.84 -6.48 10.50
CA ASP A 117 4.13 -5.79 10.37
C ASP A 117 4.47 -5.52 8.90
N TYR A 118 4.16 -6.47 8.03
CA TYR A 118 4.30 -6.29 6.58
C TYR A 118 3.44 -5.14 6.06
N LEU A 119 2.17 -5.06 6.48
CA LEU A 119 1.28 -3.96 6.07
C LEU A 119 1.79 -2.59 6.56
N ILE A 120 2.27 -2.51 7.82
CA ILE A 120 2.90 -1.30 8.36
C ILE A 120 4.13 -0.92 7.52
N SER A 121 4.99 -1.89 7.23
CA SER A 121 6.24 -1.63 6.50
C SER A 121 6.01 -1.09 5.08
N ILE A 122 5.03 -1.67 4.37
CA ILE A 122 4.64 -1.22 3.02
C ILE A 122 4.00 0.18 3.08
N ASP A 123 3.15 0.45 4.08
CA ASP A 123 2.53 1.76 4.25
C ASP A 123 3.57 2.84 4.56
N VAL A 124 4.50 2.57 5.49
CA VAL A 124 5.60 3.49 5.83
C VAL A 124 6.50 3.75 4.62
N LEU A 125 6.92 2.70 3.90
CA LEU A 125 7.73 2.85 2.69
C LEU A 125 7.02 3.72 1.65
N SER A 126 5.73 3.46 1.40
CA SER A 126 4.94 4.19 0.41
C SER A 126 4.77 5.66 0.77
N ARG A 127 4.44 5.96 2.04
CA ARG A 127 4.27 7.35 2.50
C ARG A 127 5.60 8.11 2.55
N SER A 128 6.67 7.47 3.00
CA SER A 128 8.00 8.09 3.04
C SER A 128 8.50 8.43 1.63
N GLU A 129 8.28 7.53 0.66
CA GLU A 129 8.57 7.78 -0.75
C GLU A 129 7.75 8.96 -1.30
N GLN A 130 6.47 9.06 -0.93
CA GLN A 130 5.63 10.18 -1.33
C GLN A 130 6.15 11.51 -0.76
N VAL A 131 6.59 11.54 0.50
CA VAL A 131 7.24 12.73 1.10
C VAL A 131 8.50 13.11 0.33
N SER A 132 9.36 12.14 0.01
CA SER A 132 10.59 12.38 -0.77
C SER A 132 10.28 12.92 -2.17
N LEU A 133 9.26 12.38 -2.82
CA LEU A 133 8.79 12.87 -4.13
C LEU A 133 8.26 14.30 -4.05
N MET A 134 7.48 14.64 -3.01
CA MET A 134 6.98 15.99 -2.78
C MET A 134 8.13 16.99 -2.59
N LYS A 135 9.16 16.62 -1.82
CA LYS A 135 10.38 17.45 -1.65
C LYS A 135 11.07 17.70 -2.99
N LYS A 136 11.26 16.65 -3.80
CA LYS A 136 11.88 16.77 -5.15
C LYS A 136 11.08 17.66 -6.09
N ARG A 137 9.77 17.76 -5.90
CA ARG A 137 8.87 18.65 -6.67
C ARG A 137 8.69 20.04 -6.06
N ASN A 138 9.52 20.40 -5.08
CA ASN A 138 9.45 21.68 -4.34
C ASN A 138 8.12 21.93 -3.61
N MET A 139 7.37 20.88 -3.27
CA MET A 139 6.13 20.95 -2.50
C MET A 139 6.41 20.90 -0.99
N THR A 140 7.27 21.80 -0.50
CA THR A 140 7.88 21.72 0.84
C THR A 140 6.84 21.73 1.97
N ALA A 141 5.82 22.58 1.89
CA ALA A 141 4.78 22.66 2.92
C ALA A 141 3.95 21.37 2.99
N ALA A 142 3.57 20.79 1.83
CA ALA A 142 2.84 19.53 1.77
C ALA A 142 3.70 18.37 2.27
N ALA A 143 4.97 18.33 1.89
CA ALA A 143 5.94 17.34 2.37
C ALA A 143 6.10 17.41 3.89
N GLY A 144 6.22 18.60 4.47
CA GLY A 144 6.33 18.82 5.92
C GLY A 144 5.11 18.25 6.66
N LYS A 145 3.90 18.59 6.22
CA LYS A 145 2.67 18.08 6.81
C LYS A 145 2.55 16.54 6.70
N ALA A 146 2.88 15.97 5.56
CA ALA A 146 2.85 14.53 5.38
C ALA A 146 3.89 13.80 6.25
N ALA A 147 5.04 14.43 6.50
CA ALA A 147 6.13 13.90 7.32
C ALA A 147 5.77 13.76 8.80
N GLU A 148 4.84 14.58 9.33
CA GLU A 148 4.47 14.59 10.76
C GLU A 148 3.94 13.24 11.26
N ALA A 149 3.33 12.46 10.35
CA ALA A 149 2.76 11.13 10.63
C ALA A 149 3.79 9.99 10.53
N LEU A 150 5.05 10.28 10.20
CA LEU A 150 6.08 9.28 9.92
C LEU A 150 7.26 9.40 10.87
N ASN A 151 8.03 8.31 10.97
CA ASN A 151 9.32 8.34 11.65
C ASN A 151 10.33 9.14 10.80
N PRO A 152 11.04 10.13 11.38
CA PRO A 152 12.05 10.89 10.64
C PRO A 152 13.16 10.01 10.02
N ALA A 153 13.53 8.91 10.69
CA ALA A 153 14.51 7.97 10.15
C ALA A 153 14.04 7.29 8.86
N SER A 154 12.73 6.96 8.78
CA SER A 154 12.15 6.38 7.56
C SER A 154 12.21 7.35 6.38
N ILE A 155 11.96 8.64 6.64
CA ILE A 155 12.04 9.67 5.61
C ILE A 155 13.51 9.88 5.18
N ALA A 156 14.43 9.96 6.15
CA ALA A 156 15.86 10.12 5.86
C ALA A 156 16.40 8.93 5.05
N PHE A 157 16.02 7.70 5.40
CA PHE A 157 16.36 6.50 4.64
C PHE A 157 15.84 6.61 3.20
N THR A 158 14.57 6.95 3.03
CA THR A 158 13.94 7.04 1.71
C THR A 158 14.53 8.16 0.85
N ASP A 159 14.88 9.31 1.46
CA ASP A 159 15.59 10.39 0.76
C ASP A 159 16.96 9.94 0.25
N ALA A 160 17.72 9.20 1.07
CA ALA A 160 19.04 8.69 0.72
C ALA A 160 19.02 7.57 -0.33
N HIS A 161 17.99 6.71 -0.31
CA HIS A 161 17.85 5.54 -1.17
C HIS A 161 16.77 5.67 -2.25
N TYR A 162 16.35 6.92 -2.56
CA TYR A 162 15.22 7.17 -3.45
C TYR A 162 15.36 6.49 -4.82
N GLU A 163 16.54 6.52 -5.42
CA GLU A 163 16.78 5.93 -6.73
C GLU A 163 16.73 4.40 -6.71
N GLU A 164 17.21 3.79 -5.63
CA GLU A 164 17.12 2.35 -5.41
C GLU A 164 15.65 1.90 -5.28
N ILE A 165 14.86 2.62 -4.48
CA ILE A 165 13.45 2.37 -4.26
C ILE A 165 12.67 2.54 -5.58
N GLU A 166 12.92 3.60 -6.34
CA GLU A 166 12.26 3.84 -7.62
C GLU A 166 12.62 2.75 -8.64
N LYS A 167 13.87 2.33 -8.71
CA LYS A 167 14.32 1.22 -9.56
C LYS A 167 13.62 -0.10 -9.21
N TRP A 168 13.48 -0.38 -7.92
CA TRP A 168 12.72 -1.53 -7.46
C TRP A 168 11.25 -1.43 -7.87
N ARG A 169 10.60 -0.27 -7.71
CA ARG A 169 9.22 -0.05 -8.15
C ARG A 169 9.04 -0.22 -9.66
N GLN A 170 9.99 0.26 -10.44
CA GLN A 170 9.98 0.07 -11.90
C GLN A 170 10.07 -1.42 -12.27
N SER A 171 10.90 -2.20 -11.57
CA SER A 171 10.99 -3.63 -11.80
C SER A 171 9.69 -4.37 -11.52
N ILE A 172 8.96 -3.98 -10.46
CA ILE A 172 7.63 -4.54 -10.14
C ILE A 172 6.62 -4.21 -11.24
N ARG A 173 6.60 -2.96 -11.72
CA ARG A 173 5.70 -2.54 -12.80
C ARG A 173 5.98 -3.31 -14.09
N ALA A 174 7.25 -3.48 -14.43
CA ALA A 174 7.67 -4.26 -15.61
C ALA A 174 7.22 -5.73 -15.50
N GLN A 175 7.39 -6.36 -14.34
CA GLN A 175 6.93 -7.73 -14.09
C GLN A 175 5.41 -7.85 -14.19
N ALA A 176 4.66 -6.88 -13.67
CA ALA A 176 3.20 -6.85 -13.75
C ALA A 176 2.73 -6.73 -15.21
N GLN A 177 3.36 -5.89 -16.01
CA GLN A 177 3.05 -5.72 -17.43
C GLN A 177 3.37 -6.99 -18.24
N ALA A 178 4.53 -7.59 -18.03
CA ALA A 178 4.92 -8.84 -18.68
C ALA A 178 3.93 -9.97 -18.38
N SER A 179 3.42 -10.04 -17.15
CA SER A 179 2.43 -11.05 -16.73
C SER A 179 1.05 -10.87 -17.39
N GLN A 180 0.72 -9.64 -17.81
CA GLN A 180 -0.54 -9.36 -18.52
C GLN A 180 -0.44 -9.67 -20.04
N GLN A 181 0.76 -9.65 -20.58
CA GLN A 181 1.01 -9.89 -22.01
C GLN A 181 1.27 -11.37 -22.33
N ALA A 182 1.49 -12.21 -21.31
CA ALA A 182 1.64 -13.65 -21.53
C ALA A 182 0.35 -14.22 -22.14
N PRO A 183 0.42 -14.92 -23.30
CA PRO A 183 -0.75 -15.52 -23.93
C PRO A 183 -1.43 -16.46 -22.92
N GLN A 184 -2.72 -16.25 -22.71
CA GLN A 184 -3.51 -17.25 -21.99
C GLN A 184 -3.45 -18.52 -22.86
N ALA A 185 -2.76 -19.54 -22.37
CA ALA A 185 -2.77 -20.84 -23.03
C ALA A 185 -4.23 -21.28 -23.17
N GLN A 186 -4.75 -21.27 -24.40
CA GLN A 186 -6.06 -21.81 -24.68
C GLN A 186 -6.05 -23.28 -24.26
N PRO A 187 -7.03 -23.74 -23.47
CA PRO A 187 -7.17 -25.18 -23.23
C PRO A 187 -7.35 -25.84 -24.58
N GLN A 188 -6.40 -26.68 -24.96
CA GLN A 188 -6.54 -27.56 -26.10
C GLN A 188 -7.72 -28.49 -25.79
N GLN A 189 -8.78 -28.35 -26.58
CA GLN A 189 -9.93 -29.25 -26.60
C GLN A 189 -9.56 -30.56 -27.31
#